data_3d782f1e53ae33e92507ef7865040246
#
_entry.id   3d782f1e53ae33e92507ef7865040246
#
_cell.length_a   1.000
_cell.length_b   1.000
_cell.length_c   1.000
_cell.angle_alpha   90.00
_cell.angle_beta   90.00
_cell.angle_gamma   90.00
#
_symmetry.space_group_name_H-M   'P 1'
#
loop_
_entity.id
_entity.type
_entity.pdbx_description
1 polymer ?
#
loop_
_entity_poly.entity_id
_entity_poly.type
_entity_poly.pdbx_seq_one_letter_code
_entity_poly.pdbx_strand_id
1 'polypeptide(L)'
;EESVIYFIMGVDAFLDIATWKEARELLALAQVIVTARPGWRLDEVERSMTSEQRQLLGNPRFEYVNISDITRETAKAHHEPRPVLLVEVVSLDISSSEIRQLVKEGRSIRYLVADTVAAYIGKNRLYHSGRKGQ
;
A
#
# COMPACT_ATOMS: atom_id res chain seq x y z
N GLU A 1 -5.86 -14.88 -24.55
CA GLU A 1 -6.47 -13.86 -23.67
C GLU A 1 -5.36 -13.00 -23.10
N GLU A 2 -5.46 -11.71 -23.32
CA GLU A 2 -4.52 -10.74 -22.77
C GLU A 2 -4.87 -10.52 -21.29
N SER A 3 -3.97 -10.93 -20.39
CA SER A 3 -4.16 -10.76 -18.96
C SER A 3 -3.66 -9.38 -18.52
N VAL A 4 -4.44 -8.67 -17.71
CA VAL A 4 -4.04 -7.40 -17.11
C VAL A 4 -3.51 -7.68 -15.70
N ILE A 5 -2.30 -7.22 -15.43
CA ILE A 5 -1.68 -7.31 -14.11
C ILE A 5 -2.03 -6.03 -13.33
N TYR A 6 -2.62 -6.19 -12.15
CA TYR A 6 -2.85 -5.10 -11.21
C TYR A 6 -1.80 -5.15 -10.12
N PHE A 7 -1.12 -4.03 -9.88
CA PHE A 7 -0.18 -3.87 -8.80
C PHE A 7 -0.74 -2.88 -7.77
N ILE A 8 -1.13 -3.40 -6.61
CA ILE A 8 -1.78 -2.63 -5.54
C ILE A 8 -0.75 -2.29 -4.48
N MET A 9 -0.65 -1.00 -4.11
CA MET A 9 0.29 -0.53 -3.10
C MET A 9 -0.30 0.63 -2.30
N GLY A 10 0.22 0.84 -1.09
CA GLY A 10 -0.13 2.02 -0.29
C GLY A 10 0.59 3.28 -0.76
N VAL A 11 0.07 4.46 -0.36
CA VAL A 11 0.66 5.77 -0.67
C VAL A 11 2.13 5.84 -0.25
N ASP A 12 2.47 5.37 0.96
CA ASP A 12 3.84 5.43 1.48
C ASP A 12 4.83 4.73 0.55
N ALA A 13 4.49 3.52 0.10
CA ALA A 13 5.31 2.75 -0.83
C ALA A 13 5.37 3.40 -2.22
N PHE A 14 4.26 4.05 -2.65
CA PHE A 14 4.24 4.76 -3.93
C PHE A 14 5.11 6.01 -3.92
N LEU A 15 5.18 6.76 -2.83
CA LEU A 15 6.07 7.92 -2.72
C LEU A 15 7.55 7.53 -2.79
N ASP A 16 7.88 6.31 -2.38
CA ASP A 16 9.24 5.77 -2.47
C ASP A 16 9.53 5.03 -3.79
N ILE A 17 8.53 4.85 -4.66
CA ILE A 17 8.64 4.01 -5.87
C ILE A 17 9.78 4.45 -6.82
N ALA A 18 10.09 5.75 -6.87
CA ALA A 18 11.18 6.26 -7.70
C ALA A 18 12.56 5.71 -7.29
N THR A 19 12.69 5.17 -6.07
CA THR A 19 13.92 4.53 -5.58
C THR A 19 14.00 3.04 -5.95
N TRP A 20 12.92 2.47 -6.47
CA TRP A 20 12.85 1.05 -6.80
C TRP A 20 13.59 0.75 -8.09
N LYS A 21 14.18 -0.43 -8.15
CA LYS A 21 14.77 -0.92 -9.40
C LYS A 21 13.67 -1.08 -10.45
N GLU A 22 13.91 -0.55 -11.64
CA GLU A 22 13.00 -0.69 -12.79
C GLU A 22 11.57 -0.15 -12.54
N ALA A 23 11.41 0.88 -11.68
CA ALA A 23 10.11 1.44 -11.34
C ALA A 23 9.30 1.91 -12.55
N ARG A 24 9.96 2.48 -13.57
CA ARG A 24 9.30 2.90 -14.81
C ARG A 24 8.74 1.73 -15.60
N GLU A 25 9.45 0.61 -15.62
CA GLU A 25 9.00 -0.62 -16.29
C GLU A 25 7.81 -1.23 -15.56
N LEU A 26 7.81 -1.20 -14.23
CA LEU A 26 6.66 -1.62 -13.44
C LEU A 26 5.40 -0.82 -13.81
N LEU A 27 5.50 0.50 -13.93
CA LEU A 27 4.38 1.37 -14.35
C LEU A 27 3.92 1.11 -15.78
N ALA A 28 4.81 0.65 -16.65
CA ALA A 28 4.46 0.29 -18.03
C ALA A 28 3.79 -1.09 -18.13
N LEU A 29 4.21 -2.06 -17.29
CA LEU A 29 3.75 -3.45 -17.38
C LEU A 29 2.46 -3.71 -16.60
N ALA A 30 2.23 -2.97 -15.51
CA ALA A 30 1.09 -3.20 -14.62
C ALA A 30 0.16 -1.99 -14.55
N GLN A 31 -1.13 -2.25 -14.31
CA GLN A 31 -2.06 -1.23 -13.85
C GLN A 31 -1.79 -0.97 -12.37
N VAL A 32 -1.16 0.15 -12.05
CA VAL A 32 -0.86 0.49 -10.66
C VAL A 32 -2.07 1.12 -9.97
N ILE A 33 -2.42 0.59 -8.82
CA ILE A 33 -3.47 1.08 -7.93
C ILE A 33 -2.82 1.52 -6.62
N VAL A 34 -2.94 2.80 -6.31
CA VAL A 34 -2.45 3.36 -5.05
C VAL A 34 -3.62 3.55 -4.11
N THR A 35 -3.57 2.90 -2.97
CA THR A 35 -4.60 2.99 -1.93
C THR A 35 -4.18 4.00 -0.87
N ALA A 36 -5.09 4.94 -0.57
CA ALA A 36 -4.91 5.90 0.52
C ALA A 36 -5.69 5.46 1.75
N ARG A 37 -5.07 5.59 2.92
CA ARG A 37 -5.74 5.42 4.23
C ARG A 37 -6.54 6.68 4.55
N PRO A 38 -7.57 6.60 5.44
CA PRO A 38 -8.24 7.79 5.96
C PRO A 38 -7.24 8.81 6.52
N GLY A 39 -7.40 10.07 6.12
CA GLY A 39 -6.49 11.15 6.51
C GLY A 39 -5.44 11.52 5.44
N TRP A 40 -5.23 10.71 4.43
CA TRP A 40 -4.48 11.10 3.23
C TRP A 40 -5.42 11.71 2.19
N ARG A 41 -5.08 12.88 1.72
CA ARG A 41 -5.77 13.45 0.57
C ARG A 41 -5.11 12.93 -0.70
N LEU A 42 -5.89 12.26 -1.54
CA LEU A 42 -5.38 11.68 -2.80
C LEU A 42 -4.75 12.74 -3.72
N ASP A 43 -5.27 13.98 -3.72
CA ASP A 43 -4.70 15.10 -4.48
C ASP A 43 -3.31 15.51 -3.96
N GLU A 44 -2.97 15.17 -2.71
CA GLU A 44 -1.65 15.42 -2.14
C GLU A 44 -0.61 14.41 -2.64
N VAL A 45 -1.02 13.18 -3.00
CA VAL A 45 -0.11 12.17 -3.53
C VAL A 45 0.61 12.68 -4.78
N GLU A 46 -0.16 13.24 -5.69
CA GLU A 46 0.40 13.83 -6.91
C GLU A 46 1.30 15.02 -6.62
N ARG A 47 0.92 15.89 -5.69
CA ARG A 47 1.69 17.08 -5.32
C ARG A 47 2.96 16.76 -4.53
N SER A 48 2.97 15.65 -3.81
CA SER A 48 4.12 15.23 -3.00
C SER A 48 5.29 14.71 -3.86
N MET A 49 5.03 14.36 -5.12
CA MET A 49 6.08 13.93 -6.03
C MET A 49 6.90 15.11 -6.55
N THR A 50 8.21 15.01 -6.44
CA THR A 50 9.13 15.99 -7.05
C THR A 50 9.11 15.90 -8.57
N SER A 51 9.53 16.98 -9.24
CA SER A 51 9.67 16.98 -10.70
C SER A 51 10.64 15.90 -11.19
N GLU A 52 11.71 15.64 -10.44
CA GLU A 52 12.69 14.59 -10.74
C GLU A 52 12.07 13.20 -10.65
N GLN A 53 11.29 12.92 -9.58
CA GLN A 53 10.56 11.65 -9.44
C GLN A 53 9.58 11.44 -10.59
N ARG A 54 8.81 12.46 -10.97
CA ARG A 54 7.89 12.39 -12.10
C ARG A 54 8.60 12.06 -13.40
N GLN A 55 9.70 12.75 -13.69
CA GLN A 55 10.49 12.52 -14.89
C GLN A 55 11.09 11.12 -14.93
N LEU A 56 11.62 10.63 -13.81
CA LEU A 56 12.20 9.28 -13.68
C LEU A 56 11.16 8.20 -13.96
N LEU A 57 9.92 8.42 -13.51
CA LEU A 57 8.80 7.49 -13.72
C LEU A 57 8.10 7.67 -15.09
N GLY A 58 8.58 8.59 -15.95
CA GLY A 58 7.99 8.84 -17.26
C GLY A 58 6.77 9.74 -17.26
N ASN A 59 6.65 10.62 -16.26
CA ASN A 59 5.52 11.54 -16.08
C ASN A 59 4.16 10.83 -16.04
N PRO A 60 3.91 9.95 -15.06
CA PRO A 60 2.67 9.19 -14.98
C PRO A 60 1.46 10.14 -14.84
N ARG A 61 0.36 9.76 -15.49
CA ARG A 61 -0.93 10.40 -15.24
C ARG A 61 -1.58 9.76 -14.02
N PHE A 62 -2.39 10.55 -13.30
CA PHE A 62 -3.12 10.09 -12.13
C PHE A 62 -4.62 10.19 -12.40
N GLU A 63 -5.36 9.16 -12.02
CA GLU A 63 -6.81 9.14 -12.08
C GLU A 63 -7.39 8.75 -10.72
N TYR A 64 -8.38 9.53 -10.27
CA TYR A 64 -9.12 9.27 -9.04
C TYR A 64 -10.31 8.39 -9.37
N VAL A 65 -10.37 7.19 -8.79
CA VAL A 65 -11.43 6.23 -9.07
C VAL A 65 -12.03 5.68 -7.77
N ASN A 66 -13.34 5.39 -7.80
CA ASN A 66 -13.94 4.60 -6.75
C ASN A 66 -13.60 3.14 -6.95
N ILE A 67 -13.42 2.39 -5.87
CA ILE A 67 -13.08 0.97 -5.92
C ILE A 67 -14.13 0.15 -6.70
N SER A 68 -15.39 0.57 -6.64
CA SER A 68 -16.50 -0.05 -7.38
C SER A 68 -16.40 0.10 -8.89
N ASP A 69 -15.66 1.11 -9.35
CA ASP A 69 -15.56 1.44 -10.78
C ASP A 69 -14.37 0.74 -11.45
N ILE A 70 -13.54 0.05 -10.66
CA ILE A 70 -12.43 -0.75 -11.17
C ILE A 70 -12.97 -2.09 -11.68
N THR A 71 -13.24 -2.15 -12.97
CA THR A 71 -13.71 -3.36 -13.65
C THR A 71 -12.66 -3.87 -14.65
N ARG A 72 -12.86 -5.11 -15.16
CA ARG A 72 -12.02 -5.62 -16.26
C ARG A 72 -12.09 -4.75 -17.52
N GLU A 73 -13.20 -4.05 -17.74
CA GLU A 73 -13.42 -3.21 -18.89
C GLU A 73 -12.67 -1.90 -18.78
N THR A 74 -12.68 -1.27 -17.58
CA THR A 74 -11.89 -0.06 -17.30
C THR A 74 -10.39 -0.33 -17.46
N ALA A 75 -9.92 -1.50 -17.03
CA ALA A 75 -8.52 -1.88 -17.20
C ALA A 75 -8.09 -2.07 -18.66
N LYS A 76 -8.99 -2.54 -19.51
CA LYS A 76 -8.73 -2.72 -20.95
C LYS A 76 -8.86 -1.43 -21.75
N ALA A 77 -9.62 -0.47 -21.24
CA ALA A 77 -9.90 0.80 -21.93
C ALA A 77 -8.73 1.81 -21.83
N HIS A 78 -7.75 1.57 -20.97
CA HIS A 78 -6.63 2.49 -20.82
C HIS A 78 -5.63 2.34 -21.95
N HIS A 79 -5.54 3.37 -22.80
CA HIS A 79 -4.47 3.51 -23.77
C HIS A 79 -3.13 3.70 -23.06
N GLU A 80 -2.07 3.14 -23.62
CA GLU A 80 -0.71 3.36 -23.11
C GLU A 80 -0.27 4.84 -23.28
N PRO A 81 0.39 5.45 -22.27
CA PRO A 81 0.74 4.88 -20.98
C PRO A 81 -0.46 4.83 -20.01
N ARG A 82 -0.54 3.75 -19.23
CA ARG A 82 -1.62 3.56 -18.24
C ARG A 82 -1.52 4.59 -17.11
N PRO A 83 -2.64 5.16 -16.67
CA PRO A 83 -2.61 6.07 -15.50
C PRO A 83 -2.37 5.29 -14.22
N VAL A 84 -1.82 5.96 -13.22
CA VAL A 84 -1.83 5.48 -11.85
C VAL A 84 -3.21 5.75 -11.24
N LEU A 85 -3.91 4.70 -10.82
CA LEU A 85 -5.23 4.83 -10.23
C LEU A 85 -5.09 5.13 -8.73
N LEU A 86 -5.67 6.24 -8.29
CA LEU A 86 -5.72 6.63 -6.89
C LEU A 86 -7.09 6.26 -6.30
N VAL A 87 -7.08 5.40 -5.28
CA VAL A 87 -8.31 4.83 -4.71
C VAL A 87 -8.35 5.11 -3.21
N GLU A 88 -9.44 5.75 -2.77
CA GLU A 88 -9.73 5.83 -1.35
C GLU A 88 -10.37 4.53 -0.88
N VAL A 89 -9.80 3.94 0.16
CA VAL A 89 -10.31 2.69 0.75
C VAL A 89 -10.70 2.91 2.20
N VAL A 90 -11.81 2.29 2.61
CA VAL A 90 -12.13 2.18 4.03
C VAL A 90 -11.08 1.29 4.66
N SER A 91 -10.26 1.85 5.51
CA SER A 91 -9.18 1.14 6.19
C SER A 91 -9.49 1.03 7.67
N LEU A 92 -9.28 -0.16 8.21
CA LEU A 92 -9.16 -0.31 9.66
C LEU A 92 -7.82 0.29 10.07
N ASP A 93 -7.82 1.11 11.12
CA ASP A 93 -6.59 1.71 11.65
C ASP A 93 -5.82 0.67 12.46
N ILE A 94 -5.28 -0.32 11.74
CA ILE A 94 -4.49 -1.41 12.30
C ILE A 94 -3.14 -1.42 11.58
N SER A 95 -2.07 -1.17 12.32
CA SER A 95 -0.72 -1.23 11.78
C SER A 95 0.12 -2.32 12.46
N SER A 96 1.07 -2.88 11.71
CA SER A 96 2.00 -3.87 12.27
C SER A 96 2.87 -3.27 13.41
N SER A 97 3.14 -1.98 13.35
CA SER A 97 3.88 -1.27 14.40
C SER A 97 3.06 -1.18 15.69
N GLU A 98 1.77 -0.88 15.57
CA GLU A 98 0.84 -0.85 16.71
C GLU A 98 0.68 -2.24 17.32
N ILE A 99 0.48 -3.29 16.50
CA ILE A 99 0.41 -4.67 16.99
C ILE A 99 1.67 -5.02 17.81
N ARG A 100 2.86 -4.73 17.29
CA ARG A 100 4.12 -4.98 18.00
C ARG A 100 4.21 -4.22 19.30
N GLN A 101 3.73 -2.96 19.33
CA GLN A 101 3.72 -2.15 20.54
C GLN A 101 2.76 -2.70 21.58
N LEU A 102 1.53 -3.07 21.18
CA LEU A 102 0.55 -3.69 22.10
C LEU A 102 1.10 -4.96 22.74
N VAL A 103 1.73 -5.83 21.94
CA VAL A 103 2.36 -7.06 22.48
C VAL A 103 3.48 -6.73 23.46
N LYS A 104 4.32 -5.73 23.14
CA LYS A 104 5.41 -5.28 24.02
C LYS A 104 4.88 -4.76 25.36
N GLU A 105 3.72 -4.12 25.35
CA GLU A 105 3.02 -3.59 26.52
C GLU A 105 2.20 -4.66 27.29
N GLY A 106 2.14 -5.88 26.77
CA GLY A 106 1.31 -6.95 27.34
C GLY A 106 -0.20 -6.75 27.13
N ARG A 107 -0.59 -5.90 26.19
CA ARG A 107 -1.98 -5.62 25.84
C ARG A 107 -2.50 -6.64 24.83
N SER A 108 -3.82 -6.83 24.83
CA SER A 108 -4.47 -7.77 23.91
C SER A 108 -4.43 -7.27 22.46
N ILE A 109 -4.10 -8.18 21.55
CA ILE A 109 -4.16 -7.99 20.10
C ILE A 109 -5.34 -8.76 19.48
N ARG A 110 -6.26 -9.24 20.32
CA ARG A 110 -7.45 -9.96 19.87
C ARG A 110 -8.31 -9.06 19.00
N TYR A 111 -8.85 -9.61 17.92
CA TYR A 111 -9.61 -8.91 16.89
C TYR A 111 -8.81 -7.93 16.01
N LEU A 112 -7.54 -7.68 16.31
CA LEU A 112 -6.64 -6.87 15.48
C LEU A 112 -5.84 -7.72 14.51
N VAL A 113 -5.69 -9.01 14.80
CA VAL A 113 -5.04 -10.01 13.95
C VAL A 113 -5.85 -11.31 13.97
N ALA A 114 -5.62 -12.18 12.99
CA ALA A 114 -6.21 -13.52 13.00
C ALA A 114 -5.77 -14.31 14.23
N ASP A 115 -6.64 -15.16 14.78
CA ASP A 115 -6.37 -15.95 15.99
C ASP A 115 -5.11 -16.81 15.85
N THR A 116 -4.86 -17.36 14.66
CA THR A 116 -3.65 -18.14 14.34
C THR A 116 -2.38 -17.30 14.45
N VAL A 117 -2.44 -16.03 14.04
CA VAL A 117 -1.32 -15.07 14.13
C VAL A 117 -1.08 -14.70 15.60
N ALA A 118 -2.15 -14.40 16.35
CA ALA A 118 -2.05 -14.11 17.78
C ALA A 118 -1.42 -15.29 18.55
N ALA A 119 -1.88 -16.52 18.27
CA ALA A 119 -1.33 -17.74 18.86
C ALA A 119 0.14 -17.95 18.51
N TYR A 120 0.54 -17.68 17.25
CA TYR A 120 1.93 -17.77 16.81
C TYR A 120 2.84 -16.78 17.53
N ILE A 121 2.41 -15.52 17.64
CA ILE A 121 3.12 -14.46 18.37
C ILE A 121 3.32 -14.87 19.84
N GLY A 122 2.27 -15.37 20.50
CA GLY A 122 2.32 -15.80 21.89
C GLY A 122 3.23 -17.03 22.08
N LYS A 123 3.06 -18.08 21.26
CA LYS A 123 3.86 -19.32 21.32
C LYS A 123 5.35 -19.04 21.15
N ASN A 124 5.72 -18.16 20.21
CA ASN A 124 7.11 -17.86 19.91
C ASN A 124 7.65 -16.66 20.70
N ARG A 125 6.84 -16.07 21.59
CA ARG A 125 7.22 -14.91 22.44
C ARG A 125 7.77 -13.73 21.60
N LEU A 126 7.20 -13.52 20.40
CA LEU A 126 7.63 -12.44 19.52
C LEU A 126 7.21 -11.10 20.12
N TYR A 127 8.06 -10.10 19.95
CA TYR A 127 7.82 -8.70 20.35
C TYR A 127 7.64 -8.44 21.86
N HIS A 128 7.76 -9.43 22.70
CA HIS A 128 7.77 -9.22 24.14
C HIS A 128 9.03 -8.47 24.56
N SER A 129 8.88 -7.48 25.45
CA SER A 129 10.05 -6.84 26.10
C SER A 129 10.81 -7.94 26.84
N GLY A 130 12.04 -8.23 26.44
CA GLY A 130 12.88 -9.16 27.18
C GLY A 130 12.94 -8.70 28.64
N ARG A 131 12.48 -9.53 29.57
CA ARG A 131 12.92 -9.35 30.96
C ARG A 131 14.44 -9.39 30.91
N LYS A 132 15.08 -8.23 31.12
CA LYS A 132 16.48 -8.23 31.52
C LYS A 132 16.53 -9.11 32.75
N GLY A 133 17.22 -10.25 32.66
CA GLY A 133 17.40 -11.15 33.77
C GLY A 133 17.98 -10.37 34.96
N GLN A 134 17.36 -10.56 36.09
CA GLN A 134 18.03 -10.37 37.36
C GLN A 134 19.04 -11.50 37.56
#